data_c03be1b6a694f33cd56b914fb5b8560e
#
_entry.id   c03be1b6a694f33cd56b914fb5b8560e
#
_cell.length_a   1.000
_cell.length_b   1.000
_cell.length_c   1.000
_cell.angle_alpha   90.00
_cell.angle_beta   90.00
_cell.angle_gamma   90.00
#
_symmetry.space_group_name_H-M   'P 1'
#
loop_
_entity.id
_entity.type
_entity.pdbx_description
1 polymer ?
#
loop_
_entity_poly.entity_id
_entity_poly.type
_entity_poly.pdbx_seq_one_letter_code
_entity_poly.pdbx_strand_id
1 'polypeptide(L)'
;MQIALTGTPGTGKTTIAGLLPYKVIDINALVKAGMNFGKDPERGCLEADMDALANYLANLDPDETLVLEGHFSHHFADRSIVLRLDPVILKSRLEARGYSAPKIKENLEAEALDVILVEAVELCARVDEIDTTEKSPQEVAELVARIIQGRLELTPGQVNWLDEFFS
;
A
#
# COMPACT_ATOMS: atom_id res chain seq x y z
N MET A 1 12.10 -13.35 3.88
CA MET A 1 10.64 -13.26 3.53
C MET A 1 10.28 -11.84 3.18
N GLN A 2 9.56 -11.60 2.07
CA GLN A 2 9.11 -10.26 1.66
C GLN A 2 7.59 -10.18 1.80
N ILE A 3 7.10 -9.09 2.41
CA ILE A 3 5.68 -8.83 2.65
C ILE A 3 5.37 -7.43 2.18
N ALA A 4 4.36 -7.27 1.33
CA ALA A 4 3.90 -5.97 0.87
C ALA A 4 3.02 -5.29 1.93
N LEU A 5 3.31 -4.03 2.24
CA LEU A 5 2.43 -3.12 2.95
C LEU A 5 1.91 -2.12 1.92
N THR A 6 0.69 -2.34 1.45
CA THR A 6 0.10 -1.62 0.32
C THR A 6 -1.21 -0.92 0.70
N GLY A 7 -1.83 -0.26 -0.24
CA GLY A 7 -3.06 0.51 -0.09
C GLY A 7 -3.00 1.83 -0.84
N THR A 8 -4.13 2.46 -1.02
CA THR A 8 -4.27 3.75 -1.71
C THR A 8 -3.33 4.81 -1.11
N PRO A 9 -2.76 5.73 -1.90
CA PRO A 9 -2.02 6.87 -1.35
C PRO A 9 -2.83 7.60 -0.28
N GLY A 10 -2.23 7.85 0.89
CA GLY A 10 -2.90 8.51 2.01
C GLY A 10 -3.42 7.60 3.12
N THR A 11 -3.42 6.28 2.95
CA THR A 11 -3.90 5.31 3.96
C THR A 11 -2.97 5.13 5.17
N GLY A 12 -1.76 5.71 5.15
CA GLY A 12 -0.86 5.72 6.30
C GLY A 12 0.31 4.75 6.24
N LYS A 13 0.56 4.09 5.11
CA LYS A 13 1.62 3.08 4.93
C LYS A 13 2.98 3.48 5.49
N THR A 14 3.47 4.65 5.09
CA THR A 14 4.80 5.15 5.50
C THR A 14 4.90 5.34 7.01
N THR A 15 3.84 5.89 7.64
CA THR A 15 3.78 6.06 9.09
C THR A 15 3.80 4.72 9.80
N ILE A 16 3.00 3.76 9.34
CA ILE A 16 2.93 2.41 9.91
C ILE A 16 4.28 1.70 9.73
N ALA A 17 4.84 1.73 8.53
CA ALA A 17 6.14 1.12 8.23
C ALA A 17 7.24 1.61 9.18
N GLY A 18 7.26 2.91 9.49
CA GLY A 18 8.22 3.52 10.43
C GLY A 18 8.08 3.05 11.88
N LEU A 19 6.97 2.42 12.26
CA LEU A 19 6.72 1.87 13.61
C LEU A 19 7.03 0.37 13.70
N LEU A 20 7.28 -0.30 12.58
CA LEU A 20 7.52 -1.75 12.55
C LEU A 20 8.96 -2.08 12.95
N PRO A 21 9.18 -3.20 13.67
CA PRO A 21 10.52 -3.67 14.01
C PRO A 21 11.18 -4.48 12.88
N TYR A 22 10.92 -4.12 11.63
CA TYR A 22 11.40 -4.79 10.43
C TYR A 22 12.13 -3.81 9.52
N LYS A 23 13.00 -4.32 8.68
CA LYS A 23 13.59 -3.52 7.61
C LYS A 23 12.54 -3.19 6.56
N VAL A 24 12.42 -1.92 6.25
CA VAL A 24 11.46 -1.39 5.27
C VAL A 24 12.18 -1.01 3.99
N ILE A 25 11.62 -1.43 2.87
CA ILE A 25 12.02 -1.02 1.52
C ILE A 25 10.93 -0.13 0.97
N ASP A 26 11.21 1.15 0.82
CA ASP A 26 10.31 2.12 0.20
C ASP A 26 10.42 2.01 -1.33
N ILE A 27 9.39 1.40 -1.96
CA ILE A 27 9.34 1.19 -3.41
C ILE A 27 9.32 2.54 -4.16
N ASN A 28 8.60 3.54 -3.65
CA ASN A 28 8.56 4.86 -4.28
C ASN A 28 9.93 5.57 -4.23
N ALA A 29 10.69 5.38 -3.16
CA ALA A 29 12.05 5.90 -3.07
C ALA A 29 12.97 5.27 -4.11
N LEU A 30 12.87 3.96 -4.35
CA LEU A 30 13.62 3.28 -5.41
C LEU A 30 13.26 3.79 -6.80
N VAL A 31 11.97 4.00 -7.07
CA VAL A 31 11.51 4.60 -8.35
C VAL A 31 12.13 5.99 -8.52
N LYS A 32 12.07 6.85 -7.52
CA LYS A 32 12.65 8.20 -7.55
C LYS A 32 14.17 8.18 -7.69
N ALA A 33 14.84 7.17 -7.15
CA ALA A 33 16.30 7.02 -7.22
C ALA A 33 16.82 6.52 -8.59
N GLY A 34 15.91 6.18 -9.53
CA GLY A 34 16.29 5.85 -10.91
C GLY A 34 15.67 4.57 -11.47
N MET A 35 14.91 3.81 -10.67
CA MET A 35 14.19 2.63 -11.19
C MET A 35 12.89 3.05 -11.88
N ASN A 36 13.03 3.85 -12.96
CA ASN A 36 11.91 4.41 -13.71
C ASN A 36 12.32 4.68 -15.16
N PHE A 37 11.32 4.80 -16.04
CA PHE A 37 11.47 5.16 -17.45
C PHE A 37 11.33 6.67 -17.72
N GLY A 38 11.25 7.49 -16.68
CA GLY A 38 11.04 8.93 -16.77
C GLY A 38 9.61 9.32 -16.41
N LYS A 39 9.25 10.59 -16.66
CA LYS A 39 7.90 11.09 -16.41
C LYS A 39 6.95 10.72 -17.52
N ASP A 40 5.82 10.15 -17.14
CA ASP A 40 4.66 10.02 -18.00
C ASP A 40 4.15 11.43 -18.38
N PRO A 41 4.09 11.80 -19.68
CA PRO A 41 3.68 13.13 -20.10
C PRO A 41 2.21 13.42 -19.83
N GLU A 42 1.34 12.40 -19.73
CA GLU A 42 -0.09 12.58 -19.49
C GLU A 42 -0.40 12.66 -17.98
N ARG A 43 0.26 11.82 -17.17
CA ARG A 43 0.01 11.71 -15.73
C ARG A 43 0.94 12.57 -14.87
N GLY A 44 2.08 13.02 -15.43
CA GLY A 44 3.08 13.82 -14.73
C GLY A 44 3.80 13.10 -13.59
N CYS A 45 3.60 11.80 -13.42
CA CYS A 45 4.28 10.94 -12.45
C CYS A 45 5.42 10.14 -13.11
N LEU A 46 6.34 9.61 -12.29
CA LEU A 46 7.37 8.70 -12.77
C LEU A 46 6.74 7.35 -13.13
N GLU A 47 7.10 6.83 -14.31
CA GLU A 47 6.74 5.47 -14.73
C GLU A 47 7.75 4.48 -14.15
N ALA A 48 7.30 3.61 -13.25
CA ALA A 48 8.16 2.66 -12.56
C ALA A 48 8.70 1.58 -13.51
N ASP A 49 10.00 1.28 -13.42
CA ASP A 49 10.61 0.12 -14.06
C ASP A 49 10.40 -1.12 -13.19
N MET A 50 9.34 -1.87 -13.48
CA MET A 50 8.92 -3.04 -12.71
C MET A 50 9.97 -4.15 -12.74
N ASP A 51 10.68 -4.33 -13.86
CA ASP A 51 11.71 -5.36 -14.01
C ASP A 51 12.95 -5.00 -13.18
N ALA A 52 13.38 -3.73 -13.20
CA ALA A 52 14.49 -3.28 -12.36
C ALA A 52 14.17 -3.41 -10.87
N LEU A 53 12.95 -3.07 -10.45
CA LEU A 53 12.48 -3.25 -9.08
C LEU A 53 12.47 -4.73 -8.67
N ALA A 54 11.90 -5.60 -9.49
CA ALA A 54 11.84 -7.03 -9.23
C ALA A 54 13.24 -7.65 -9.11
N ASN A 55 14.15 -7.28 -10.02
CA ASN A 55 15.54 -7.74 -9.99
C ASN A 55 16.27 -7.25 -8.72
N TYR A 56 16.09 -6.00 -8.34
CA TYR A 56 16.67 -5.47 -7.11
C TYR A 56 16.19 -6.23 -5.88
N LEU A 57 14.88 -6.42 -5.75
CA LEU A 57 14.25 -7.09 -4.61
C LEU A 57 14.63 -8.57 -4.51
N ALA A 58 14.77 -9.25 -5.65
CA ALA A 58 15.19 -10.65 -5.71
C ALA A 58 16.64 -10.87 -5.25
N ASN A 59 17.49 -9.85 -5.29
CA ASN A 59 18.88 -9.90 -4.83
C ASN A 59 19.07 -9.51 -3.36
N LEU A 60 17.98 -9.17 -2.64
CA LEU A 60 18.04 -8.92 -1.20
C LEU A 60 18.15 -10.23 -0.43
N ASP A 61 18.59 -10.14 0.84
CA ASP A 61 18.78 -11.28 1.70
C ASP A 61 17.46 -12.09 1.87
N PRO A 62 17.42 -13.36 1.40
CA PRO A 62 16.21 -14.18 1.48
C PRO A 62 15.84 -14.58 2.91
N ASP A 63 16.79 -14.57 3.84
CA ASP A 63 16.58 -14.96 5.24
C ASP A 63 16.05 -13.79 6.08
N GLU A 64 16.15 -12.56 5.58
CA GLU A 64 15.63 -11.37 6.25
C GLU A 64 14.12 -11.21 6.01
N THR A 65 13.38 -10.76 7.04
CA THR A 65 11.99 -10.33 6.87
C THR A 65 11.97 -8.86 6.46
N LEU A 66 11.50 -8.59 5.25
CA LEU A 66 11.44 -7.27 4.64
C LEU A 66 9.98 -6.84 4.46
N VAL A 67 9.68 -5.60 4.80
CA VAL A 67 8.41 -4.96 4.49
C VAL A 67 8.60 -4.07 3.26
N LEU A 68 7.91 -4.38 2.18
CA LEU A 68 7.90 -3.59 0.95
C LEU A 68 6.77 -2.56 1.05
N GLU A 69 7.11 -1.29 1.26
CA GLU A 69 6.14 -0.21 1.40
C GLU A 69 5.90 0.49 0.06
N GLY A 70 4.64 0.61 -0.34
CA GLY A 70 4.24 1.34 -1.54
C GLY A 70 2.85 0.93 -2.05
N HIS A 71 2.19 1.83 -2.80
CA HIS A 71 0.83 1.58 -3.28
C HIS A 71 0.72 0.47 -4.35
N PHE A 72 1.83 0.01 -4.90
CA PHE A 72 1.92 -1.13 -5.82
C PHE A 72 2.93 -2.20 -5.37
N SER A 73 3.31 -2.21 -4.09
CA SER A 73 4.28 -3.16 -3.54
C SER A 73 3.80 -4.62 -3.60
N HIS A 74 2.48 -4.85 -3.66
CA HIS A 74 1.87 -6.17 -3.81
C HIS A 74 2.25 -6.89 -5.14
N HIS A 75 2.78 -6.17 -6.12
CA HIS A 75 3.33 -6.79 -7.33
C HIS A 75 4.64 -7.55 -7.12
N PHE A 76 5.28 -7.38 -5.96
CA PHE A 76 6.62 -7.92 -5.66
C PHE A 76 6.65 -8.92 -4.50
N ALA A 77 5.52 -9.29 -3.93
CA ALA A 77 5.47 -10.18 -2.78
C ALA A 77 4.30 -11.17 -2.86
N ASP A 78 4.51 -12.38 -2.36
CA ASP A 78 3.45 -13.41 -2.29
C ASP A 78 2.46 -13.16 -1.14
N ARG A 79 2.83 -12.29 -0.19
CA ARG A 79 1.99 -11.90 0.93
C ARG A 79 1.81 -10.39 0.95
N SER A 80 0.58 -9.95 1.13
CA SER A 80 0.22 -8.53 1.14
C SER A 80 -0.66 -8.18 2.33
N ILE A 81 -0.41 -7.02 2.91
CA ILE A 81 -1.27 -6.38 3.89
C ILE A 81 -1.78 -5.09 3.27
N VAL A 82 -3.09 -5.01 3.03
CA VAL A 82 -3.75 -3.88 2.39
C VAL A 82 -4.36 -2.98 3.47
N LEU A 83 -3.87 -1.75 3.57
CA LEU A 83 -4.44 -0.73 4.45
C LEU A 83 -5.60 -0.03 3.76
N ARG A 84 -6.74 0.02 4.44
CA ARG A 84 -7.97 0.67 3.98
C ARG A 84 -8.26 1.91 4.84
N LEU A 85 -8.92 2.88 4.26
CA LEU A 85 -9.29 4.10 4.95
C LEU A 85 -10.60 4.67 4.39
N ASP A 86 -11.49 5.10 5.27
CA ASP A 86 -12.72 5.82 4.90
C ASP A 86 -12.41 6.94 3.89
N PRO A 87 -13.09 6.97 2.73
CA PRO A 87 -12.87 7.96 1.67
C PRO A 87 -13.02 9.41 2.14
N VAL A 88 -13.85 9.69 3.14
CA VAL A 88 -14.01 11.05 3.71
C VAL A 88 -12.72 11.51 4.40
N ILE A 89 -12.14 10.62 5.20
CA ILE A 89 -10.86 10.89 5.89
C ILE A 89 -9.72 10.93 4.86
N LEU A 90 -9.72 10.00 3.90
CA LEU A 90 -8.73 9.95 2.84
C LEU A 90 -8.70 11.26 2.04
N LYS A 91 -9.86 11.78 1.66
CA LYS A 91 -9.99 13.08 0.97
C LYS A 91 -9.27 14.19 1.73
N SER A 92 -9.58 14.35 3.01
CA SER A 92 -8.96 15.38 3.86
C SER A 92 -7.44 15.25 3.92
N ARG A 93 -6.92 14.03 3.99
CA ARG A 93 -5.47 13.76 3.99
C ARG A 93 -4.80 14.11 2.66
N LEU A 94 -5.46 13.81 1.53
CA LEU A 94 -4.93 14.12 0.20
C LEU A 94 -4.96 15.63 -0.08
N GLU A 95 -6.01 16.32 0.34
CA GLU A 95 -6.11 17.79 0.29
C GLU A 95 -4.98 18.45 1.09
N ALA A 96 -4.74 17.99 2.32
CA ALA A 96 -3.65 18.49 3.17
C ALA A 96 -2.25 18.25 2.56
N ARG A 97 -2.09 17.25 1.72
CA ARG A 97 -0.86 16.97 0.96
C ARG A 97 -0.72 17.77 -0.34
N GLY A 98 -1.70 18.61 -0.66
CA GLY A 98 -1.70 19.44 -1.87
C GLY A 98 -1.94 18.68 -3.17
N TYR A 99 -2.63 17.54 -3.13
CA TYR A 99 -3.01 16.81 -4.34
C TYR A 99 -4.03 17.62 -5.14
N SER A 100 -3.93 17.58 -6.47
CA SER A 100 -4.93 18.21 -7.35
C SER A 100 -6.29 17.52 -7.24
N ALA A 101 -7.37 18.27 -7.47
CA ALA A 101 -8.73 17.72 -7.41
C ALA A 101 -8.95 16.48 -8.30
N PRO A 102 -8.45 16.42 -9.55
CA PRO A 102 -8.56 15.20 -10.35
C PRO A 102 -7.85 14.00 -9.72
N LYS A 103 -6.66 14.22 -9.13
CA LYS A 103 -5.88 13.16 -8.49
C LYS A 103 -6.51 12.68 -7.19
N ILE A 104 -7.12 13.59 -6.43
CA ILE A 104 -7.92 13.24 -5.24
C ILE A 104 -9.08 12.33 -5.67
N LYS A 105 -9.85 12.75 -6.68
CA LYS A 105 -10.98 11.97 -7.18
C LYS A 105 -10.56 10.57 -7.62
N GLU A 106 -9.49 10.44 -8.40
CA GLU A 106 -8.94 9.14 -8.85
C GLU A 106 -8.61 8.23 -7.65
N ASN A 107 -7.96 8.75 -6.61
CA ASN A 107 -7.61 7.96 -5.43
C ASN A 107 -8.83 7.57 -4.59
N LEU A 108 -9.82 8.45 -4.46
CA LEU A 108 -11.05 8.13 -3.74
C LEU A 108 -11.87 7.05 -4.45
N GLU A 109 -11.97 7.14 -5.78
CA GLU A 109 -12.64 6.12 -6.60
C GLU A 109 -11.90 4.77 -6.49
N ALA A 110 -10.56 4.76 -6.55
CA ALA A 110 -9.76 3.56 -6.39
C ALA A 110 -9.96 2.91 -5.01
N GLU A 111 -10.04 3.71 -3.93
CA GLU A 111 -10.30 3.21 -2.58
C GLU A 111 -11.72 2.65 -2.45
N ALA A 112 -12.73 3.37 -2.95
CA ALA A 112 -14.12 2.95 -2.88
C ALA A 112 -14.42 1.69 -3.71
N LEU A 113 -13.71 1.51 -4.82
CA LEU A 113 -13.83 0.36 -5.72
C LEU A 113 -12.88 -0.80 -5.38
N ASP A 114 -12.21 -0.76 -4.24
CA ASP A 114 -11.30 -1.82 -3.76
C ASP A 114 -10.15 -2.17 -4.74
N VAL A 115 -9.73 -1.23 -5.61
CA VAL A 115 -8.81 -1.52 -6.73
C VAL A 115 -7.55 -2.24 -6.26
N ILE A 116 -6.85 -1.69 -5.26
CA ILE A 116 -5.60 -2.31 -4.76
C ILE A 116 -5.87 -3.63 -4.05
N LEU A 117 -7.00 -3.75 -3.32
CA LEU A 117 -7.38 -4.99 -2.66
C LEU A 117 -7.62 -6.11 -3.68
N VAL A 118 -8.37 -5.81 -4.75
CA VAL A 118 -8.65 -6.77 -5.83
C VAL A 118 -7.36 -7.20 -6.51
N GLU A 119 -6.50 -6.25 -6.90
CA GLU A 119 -5.19 -6.56 -7.49
C GLU A 119 -4.33 -7.43 -6.55
N ALA A 120 -4.29 -7.11 -5.25
CA ALA A 120 -3.53 -7.89 -4.28
C ALA A 120 -4.08 -9.33 -4.16
N VAL A 121 -5.40 -9.52 -4.14
CA VAL A 121 -6.04 -10.85 -4.09
C VAL A 121 -5.73 -11.66 -5.36
N GLU A 122 -5.64 -11.01 -6.52
CA GLU A 122 -5.30 -11.69 -7.77
C GLU A 122 -3.81 -12.09 -7.86
N LEU A 123 -2.92 -11.30 -7.28
CA LEU A 123 -1.47 -11.45 -7.44
C LEU A 123 -0.79 -12.20 -6.29
N CYS A 124 -1.30 -12.09 -5.08
CA CYS A 124 -0.65 -12.62 -3.88
C CYS A 124 -1.31 -13.93 -3.40
N ALA A 125 -0.49 -14.85 -2.91
CA ALA A 125 -0.98 -16.10 -2.33
C ALA A 125 -1.73 -15.88 -0.99
N ARG A 126 -1.41 -14.80 -0.28
CA ARG A 126 -2.10 -14.42 0.96
C ARG A 126 -2.27 -12.90 1.04
N VAL A 127 -3.49 -12.48 1.34
CA VAL A 127 -3.83 -11.09 1.57
C VAL A 127 -4.51 -10.94 2.91
N ASP A 128 -4.08 -9.95 3.69
CA ASP A 128 -4.74 -9.49 4.90
C ASP A 128 -5.22 -8.04 4.69
N GLU A 129 -6.43 -7.69 5.15
CA GLU A 129 -7.03 -6.37 5.02
C GLU A 129 -7.17 -5.70 6.38
N ILE A 130 -6.72 -4.45 6.52
CA ILE A 130 -6.84 -3.67 7.76
C ILE A 130 -7.56 -2.36 7.47
N ASP A 131 -8.74 -2.19 8.06
CA ASP A 131 -9.37 -0.87 8.16
C ASP A 131 -8.65 -0.02 9.22
N THR A 132 -8.12 1.11 8.79
CA THR A 132 -7.36 2.04 9.64
C THR A 132 -8.18 3.23 10.12
N THR A 133 -9.46 3.32 9.75
CA THR A 133 -10.33 4.50 9.93
C THR A 133 -10.36 5.01 11.36
N GLU A 134 -10.61 4.12 12.32
CA GLU A 134 -10.73 4.45 13.75
C GLU A 134 -9.54 3.99 14.60
N LYS A 135 -8.42 3.62 13.96
CA LYS A 135 -7.25 3.09 14.65
C LYS A 135 -6.11 4.09 14.67
N SER A 136 -5.40 4.15 15.80
CA SER A 136 -4.13 4.86 15.89
C SER A 136 -3.05 4.16 15.05
N PRO A 137 -2.01 4.88 14.61
CA PRO A 137 -0.88 4.28 13.91
C PRO A 137 -0.23 3.12 14.70
N GLN A 138 -0.18 3.23 16.02
CA GLN A 138 0.39 2.20 16.89
C GLN A 138 -0.45 0.92 16.88
N GLU A 139 -1.77 1.05 16.97
CA GLU A 139 -2.69 -0.10 16.88
C GLU A 139 -2.58 -0.82 15.54
N VAL A 140 -2.51 -0.06 14.44
CA VAL A 140 -2.32 -0.64 13.10
C VAL A 140 -0.96 -1.33 12.99
N ALA A 141 0.12 -0.70 13.46
CA ALA A 141 1.46 -1.30 13.44
C ALA A 141 1.51 -2.62 14.26
N GLU A 142 0.81 -2.69 15.39
CA GLU A 142 0.69 -3.92 16.19
C GLU A 142 -0.03 -5.02 15.40
N LEU A 143 -1.16 -4.70 14.74
CA LEU A 143 -1.87 -5.67 13.88
C LEU A 143 -0.97 -6.17 12.75
N VAL A 144 -0.29 -5.28 12.05
CA VAL A 144 0.67 -5.63 10.98
C VAL A 144 1.76 -6.57 11.52
N ALA A 145 2.38 -6.25 12.66
CA ALA A 145 3.42 -7.09 13.25
C ALA A 145 2.89 -8.49 13.61
N ARG A 146 1.69 -8.59 14.16
CA ARG A 146 1.04 -9.88 14.49
C ARG A 146 0.73 -10.71 13.23
N ILE A 147 0.31 -10.06 12.14
CA ILE A 147 0.08 -10.72 10.83
C ILE A 147 1.40 -11.26 10.28
N ILE A 148 2.47 -10.44 10.30
CA ILE A 148 3.81 -10.85 9.85
C ILE A 148 4.31 -12.08 10.62
N GLN A 149 4.06 -12.11 11.94
CA GLN A 149 4.43 -13.22 12.84
C GLN A 149 3.54 -14.47 12.70
N GLY A 150 2.50 -14.41 11.88
CA GLY A 150 1.54 -15.51 11.73
C GLY A 150 0.61 -15.71 12.94
N ARG A 151 0.47 -14.69 13.78
CA ARG A 151 -0.38 -14.71 15.01
C ARG A 151 -1.77 -14.14 14.78
N LEU A 152 -2.01 -13.58 13.61
CA LEU A 152 -3.27 -12.95 13.23
C LEU A 152 -3.51 -13.15 11.73
N GLU A 153 -4.78 -13.36 11.37
CA GLU A 153 -5.26 -13.36 9.99
C GLU A 153 -6.49 -12.46 9.89
N LEU A 154 -6.46 -11.53 8.93
CA LEU A 154 -7.56 -10.63 8.65
C LEU A 154 -7.97 -10.79 7.19
N THR A 155 -8.95 -11.67 6.95
CA THR A 155 -9.40 -12.00 5.59
C THR A 155 -9.90 -10.75 4.85
N PRO A 156 -9.60 -10.60 3.55
CA PRO A 156 -10.07 -9.48 2.74
C PRO A 156 -11.58 -9.52 2.51
N GLY A 157 -12.17 -8.36 2.15
CA GLY A 157 -13.57 -8.20 1.85
C GLY A 157 -14.45 -7.84 3.06
N GLN A 158 -13.85 -7.34 4.15
CA GLN A 158 -14.58 -6.88 5.32
C GLN A 158 -14.94 -5.38 5.25
N VAL A 159 -14.27 -4.63 4.39
CA VAL A 159 -14.47 -3.19 4.21
C VAL A 159 -15.26 -2.95 2.94
N ASN A 160 -16.31 -2.12 3.02
CA ASN A 160 -17.13 -1.72 1.88
C ASN A 160 -17.43 -0.22 1.96
N TRP A 161 -16.84 0.55 1.04
CA TRP A 161 -17.06 2.00 0.95
C TRP A 161 -18.02 2.40 -0.17
N LEU A 162 -18.51 1.45 -0.98
CA LEU A 162 -19.34 1.74 -2.16
C LEU A 162 -20.64 2.45 -1.79
N ASP A 163 -21.33 1.98 -0.76
CA ASP A 163 -22.63 2.53 -0.36
C ASP A 163 -22.49 3.96 0.18
N GLU A 164 -21.36 4.28 0.81
CA GLU A 164 -21.10 5.61 1.37
C GLU A 164 -20.58 6.59 0.32
N PHE A 165 -19.80 6.11 -0.64
CA PHE A 165 -19.16 6.94 -1.65
C PHE A 165 -20.09 7.38 -2.77
N PHE A 166 -21.07 6.54 -3.16
CA PHE A 166 -22.02 6.81 -4.24
C PHE A 166 -23.40 7.23 -3.74
N SER A 167 -23.64 7.36 -2.43
CA SER A 167 -24.83 7.96 -1.83
C SER A 167 -24.66 9.44 -1.65
#